data_eed74b02c51d2422d48735d5f9d801c5
#
_entry.id   eed74b02c51d2422d48735d5f9d801c5
#
_cell.length_a   1.000
_cell.length_b   1.000
_cell.length_c   1.000
_cell.angle_alpha   90.00
_cell.angle_beta   90.00
_cell.angle_gamma   90.00
#
_symmetry.space_group_name_H-M   'P 1'
#
loop_
_entity.id
_entity.type
_entity.pdbx_description
1 polymer ?
#
loop_
_entity_poly.entity_id
_entity_poly.type
_entity_poly.pdbx_seq_one_letter_code
_entity_poly.pdbx_strand_id
1 'polypeptide(L)'
;MKVVKTYLPLMAAAISMAFASCGTPKSAVNGKAGTTVSSPATGENAAASQLKFVQKVSDNQLYQKNIVASMTFTLNSGNNDISVPGQLRLRKDQVIRLQLQLPVIGSEVGRLEFTPSYVLVIDRIHKQYIKADYRQLDFLRDNGLNFYSLQALFWNQLLLPGAQKVGESDLKKFGVDLTSAGDAWPISLKKDDISYQWTAEKATGRILKALITYASKQNGKSTLTWNYSDFRKMGSKMFPANQSFSFVTNATKKHHSATVTLELNKLSNDDNWEAQTAIPGKYQQMDAEEVLKKLLSL
;
A
#
# COMPACT_ATOMS: atom_id res chain seq x y z
N MET A 1 -16.65 -13.66 -24.98
CA MET A 1 -16.34 -14.77 -24.04
C MET A 1 -14.87 -14.89 -23.65
N LYS A 2 -13.90 -14.36 -24.42
CA LYS A 2 -12.45 -14.37 -24.05
C LYS A 2 -12.10 -13.43 -22.87
N VAL A 3 -12.82 -12.34 -22.69
CA VAL A 3 -12.55 -11.31 -21.66
C VAL A 3 -12.78 -11.83 -20.25
N VAL A 4 -13.75 -12.72 -20.06
CA VAL A 4 -14.17 -13.23 -18.75
C VAL A 4 -13.18 -14.20 -18.11
N LYS A 5 -12.43 -14.97 -18.91
CA LYS A 5 -11.43 -15.92 -18.39
C LYS A 5 -10.15 -15.24 -17.82
N THR A 6 -9.94 -13.97 -18.15
CA THR A 6 -8.70 -13.24 -17.81
C THR A 6 -8.77 -12.57 -16.43
N TYR A 7 -9.97 -12.40 -15.85
CA TYR A 7 -10.12 -11.65 -14.60
C TYR A 7 -9.78 -12.45 -13.32
N LEU A 8 -9.95 -13.77 -13.31
CA LEU A 8 -9.66 -14.57 -12.12
C LEU A 8 -8.17 -14.64 -11.78
N PRO A 9 -7.28 -14.98 -12.72
CA PRO A 9 -5.85 -14.96 -12.44
C PRO A 9 -5.35 -13.58 -11.97
N LEU A 10 -6.09 -12.51 -12.31
CA LEU A 10 -5.73 -11.15 -12.01
C LEU A 10 -5.95 -10.73 -10.57
N MET A 11 -7.10 -11.08 -10.02
CA MET A 11 -7.39 -10.75 -8.62
C MET A 11 -6.42 -11.47 -7.68
N ALA A 12 -6.02 -12.67 -8.06
CA ALA A 12 -5.06 -13.43 -7.31
C ALA A 12 -3.61 -12.96 -7.58
N ALA A 13 -3.27 -12.44 -8.80
CA ALA A 13 -1.95 -11.87 -9.08
C ALA A 13 -1.65 -10.64 -8.21
N ALA A 14 -2.66 -9.82 -7.89
CA ALA A 14 -2.49 -8.69 -6.96
C ALA A 14 -2.13 -9.13 -5.53
N ILE A 15 -2.44 -10.39 -5.16
CA ILE A 15 -2.15 -10.97 -3.85
C ILE A 15 -0.91 -11.87 -3.88
N SER A 16 -0.62 -12.49 -5.03
CA SER A 16 0.36 -13.58 -5.16
C SER A 16 1.81 -13.16 -5.30
N MET A 17 2.12 -11.87 -5.46
CA MET A 17 3.51 -11.40 -5.53
C MET A 17 4.27 -11.44 -4.21
N ALA A 18 3.68 -12.07 -3.24
CA ALA A 18 4.12 -12.06 -1.87
C ALA A 18 4.99 -13.25 -1.45
N PHE A 19 5.18 -14.26 -2.29
CA PHE A 19 5.78 -15.51 -1.81
C PHE A 19 6.90 -16.00 -2.70
N ALA A 20 8.11 -15.60 -2.38
CA ALA A 20 9.26 -16.42 -2.71
C ALA A 20 10.47 -15.99 -1.87
N SER A 21 10.69 -16.72 -0.83
CA SER A 21 11.90 -16.72 -0.02
C SER A 21 12.80 -17.86 -0.47
N CYS A 22 14.07 -17.58 -0.59
CA CYS A 22 15.27 -18.36 -0.34
C CYS A 22 16.36 -18.24 -1.41
N GLY A 23 17.57 -17.90 -0.95
CA GLY A 23 18.83 -18.31 -1.57
C GLY A 23 19.87 -17.24 -1.83
N THR A 24 20.87 -17.18 -0.98
CA THR A 24 22.15 -16.44 -0.99
C THR A 24 23.10 -16.89 -2.15
N PRO A 25 24.30 -16.30 -2.40
CA PRO A 25 25.12 -15.34 -1.66
C PRO A 25 26.01 -14.33 -2.45
N LYS A 26 26.66 -13.40 -1.66
CA LYS A 26 28.00 -12.77 -1.75
C LYS A 26 28.40 -11.89 -2.96
N SER A 27 28.82 -10.67 -2.73
CA SER A 27 30.20 -10.26 -2.34
C SER A 27 30.32 -8.75 -2.15
N ALA A 28 31.26 -8.37 -1.28
CA ALA A 28 31.63 -7.04 -0.86
C ALA A 28 32.48 -6.27 -1.88
N VAL A 29 32.43 -4.93 -1.83
CA VAL A 29 33.63 -4.07 -2.06
C VAL A 29 33.52 -2.78 -1.26
N ASN A 30 34.62 -2.47 -0.57
CA ASN A 30 34.93 -1.27 0.19
C ASN A 30 35.10 -0.01 -0.69
N GLY A 31 34.75 1.14 -0.15
CA GLY A 31 35.16 2.44 -0.66
C GLY A 31 34.99 3.55 0.37
N LYS A 32 36.13 4.13 0.77
CA LYS A 32 36.39 5.05 1.89
C LYS A 32 36.24 6.51 1.47
N ALA A 33 35.72 7.32 2.41
CA ALA A 33 36.06 8.70 2.76
C ALA A 33 35.79 9.89 1.82
N GLY A 34 35.15 10.88 2.40
CA GLY A 34 35.13 12.29 1.97
C GLY A 34 34.39 13.14 3.00
N THR A 35 35.18 13.66 3.98
CA THR A 35 34.72 14.59 5.02
C THR A 35 34.55 15.97 4.43
N THR A 36 33.36 16.57 4.53
CA THR A 36 33.20 18.03 4.48
C THR A 36 32.45 18.48 5.73
N VAL A 37 33.16 19.26 6.51
CA VAL A 37 32.74 19.89 7.76
C VAL A 37 31.77 21.03 7.43
N SER A 38 30.52 20.91 7.84
CA SER A 38 29.59 22.01 7.93
C SER A 38 29.31 22.27 9.41
N SER A 39 29.47 23.51 9.83
CA SER A 39 29.35 24.01 11.21
C SER A 39 28.07 23.57 11.91
N PRO A 40 28.07 23.33 13.21
CA PRO A 40 26.91 22.82 13.96
C PRO A 40 25.90 23.95 14.19
N ALA A 41 24.82 23.96 13.40
CA ALA A 41 23.56 24.50 13.89
C ALA A 41 23.16 23.61 15.07
N THR A 42 23.00 24.19 16.26
CA THR A 42 22.74 23.50 17.52
C THR A 42 21.69 22.41 17.34
N GLY A 43 22.01 21.17 17.74
CA GLY A 43 21.18 19.97 17.48
C GLY A 43 19.71 20.09 17.94
N GLU A 44 19.41 20.95 18.92
CA GLU A 44 18.06 21.27 19.39
C GLU A 44 17.21 21.99 18.33
N ASN A 45 17.78 22.93 17.58
CA ASN A 45 17.05 23.64 16.51
C ASN A 45 16.71 22.72 15.34
N ALA A 46 17.60 21.76 15.01
CA ALA A 46 17.35 20.80 13.97
C ALA A 46 16.24 19.80 14.36
N ALA A 47 16.27 19.27 15.58
CA ALA A 47 15.24 18.37 16.08
C ALA A 47 13.87 19.04 16.16
N ALA A 48 13.80 20.30 16.62
CA ALA A 48 12.56 21.07 16.63
C ALA A 48 12.01 21.30 15.21
N SER A 49 12.87 21.59 14.24
CA SER A 49 12.48 21.78 12.83
C SER A 49 11.99 20.47 12.19
N GLN A 50 12.64 19.34 12.48
CA GLN A 50 12.17 18.03 12.05
C GLN A 50 10.80 17.72 12.62
N LEU A 51 10.61 17.86 13.92
CA LEU A 51 9.32 17.62 14.59
C LEU A 51 8.22 18.51 14.02
N LYS A 52 8.50 19.79 13.80
CA LYS A 52 7.55 20.73 13.17
C LYS A 52 7.11 20.27 11.78
N PHE A 53 8.04 19.75 10.98
CA PHE A 53 7.70 19.26 9.66
C PHE A 53 6.89 17.95 9.71
N VAL A 54 7.26 17.00 10.57
CA VAL A 54 6.49 15.76 10.78
C VAL A 54 5.08 16.08 11.26
N GLN A 55 4.93 17.06 12.17
CA GLN A 55 3.63 17.56 12.62
C GLN A 55 2.80 18.10 11.44
N LYS A 56 3.42 18.95 10.60
CA LYS A 56 2.77 19.48 9.40
C LYS A 56 2.27 18.38 8.46
N VAL A 57 3.04 17.30 8.29
CA VAL A 57 2.62 16.13 7.51
C VAL A 57 1.47 15.39 8.19
N SER A 58 1.57 15.17 9.48
CA SER A 58 0.52 14.52 10.28
C SER A 58 -0.80 15.31 10.26
N ASP A 59 -0.73 16.63 10.25
CA ASP A 59 -1.89 17.53 10.21
C ASP A 59 -2.68 17.45 8.89
N ASN A 60 -2.12 16.83 7.84
CA ASN A 60 -2.84 16.57 6.59
C ASN A 60 -3.84 15.39 6.70
N GLN A 61 -3.93 14.71 7.82
CA GLN A 61 -4.87 13.61 8.03
C GLN A 61 -6.30 14.04 7.71
N LEU A 62 -7.01 13.17 6.97
CA LEU A 62 -8.44 13.32 6.72
C LEU A 62 -9.24 13.04 7.99
N TYR A 63 -10.24 13.87 8.26
CA TYR A 63 -11.18 13.67 9.36
C TYR A 63 -12.34 12.75 8.99
N GLN A 64 -12.60 12.59 7.68
CA GLN A 64 -13.66 11.72 7.16
C GLN A 64 -13.38 10.27 7.54
N LYS A 65 -14.41 9.61 8.06
CA LYS A 65 -14.35 8.18 8.38
C LYS A 65 -14.62 7.31 7.16
N ASN A 66 -15.34 7.85 6.17
CA ASN A 66 -15.70 7.17 4.94
C ASN A 66 -15.10 7.88 3.74
N ILE A 67 -14.61 7.12 2.78
CA ILE A 67 -14.22 7.57 1.45
C ILE A 67 -14.84 6.61 0.46
N VAL A 68 -15.62 7.13 -0.46
CA VAL A 68 -16.23 6.38 -1.57
C VAL A 68 -15.87 7.08 -2.87
N ALA A 69 -15.42 6.31 -3.84
CA ALA A 69 -15.10 6.81 -5.17
C ALA A 69 -15.45 5.78 -6.24
N SER A 70 -15.85 6.24 -7.42
CA SER A 70 -15.69 5.43 -8.61
C SER A 70 -14.19 5.40 -8.97
N MET A 71 -13.71 4.28 -9.48
CA MET A 71 -12.30 4.13 -9.84
C MET A 71 -12.13 3.46 -11.20
N THR A 72 -11.02 3.79 -11.86
CA THR A 72 -10.40 2.92 -12.85
C THR A 72 -9.30 2.17 -12.14
N PHE A 73 -9.39 0.85 -12.13
CA PHE A 73 -8.37 -0.04 -11.60
C PHE A 73 -7.52 -0.54 -12.76
N THR A 74 -6.22 -0.29 -12.73
CA THR A 74 -5.28 -0.80 -13.73
C THR A 74 -4.24 -1.67 -13.03
N LEU A 75 -4.02 -2.89 -13.53
CA LEU A 75 -2.94 -3.77 -13.10
C LEU A 75 -1.99 -4.00 -14.28
N ASN A 76 -0.71 -3.71 -14.05
CA ASN A 76 0.39 -4.02 -14.97
C ASN A 76 1.26 -5.10 -14.32
N SER A 77 1.32 -6.29 -14.93
CA SER A 77 2.14 -7.41 -14.45
C SER A 77 2.88 -8.06 -15.62
N GLY A 78 4.08 -7.56 -15.92
CA GLY A 78 4.89 -8.07 -17.03
C GLY A 78 4.17 -7.96 -18.37
N ASN A 79 3.60 -9.06 -18.87
CA ASN A 79 2.96 -9.12 -20.19
C ASN A 79 1.44 -8.86 -20.18
N ASN A 80 0.85 -8.60 -19.02
CA ASN A 80 -0.61 -8.45 -18.89
C ASN A 80 -0.95 -7.09 -18.31
N ASP A 81 -1.57 -6.26 -19.14
CA ASP A 81 -2.15 -4.98 -18.72
C ASP A 81 -3.67 -5.11 -18.72
N ILE A 82 -4.28 -4.85 -17.57
CA ILE A 82 -5.73 -4.91 -17.43
C ILE A 82 -6.22 -3.65 -16.75
N SER A 83 -7.22 -3.04 -17.39
CA SER A 83 -7.90 -1.87 -16.87
C SER A 83 -9.41 -2.13 -16.83
N VAL A 84 -10.01 -1.95 -15.65
CA VAL A 84 -11.44 -2.17 -15.43
C VAL A 84 -12.02 -1.06 -14.54
N PRO A 85 -13.28 -0.67 -14.76
CA PRO A 85 -13.97 0.22 -13.85
C PRO A 85 -14.27 -0.47 -12.53
N GLY A 86 -14.47 0.34 -11.48
CA GLY A 86 -14.83 -0.19 -10.19
C GLY A 86 -15.25 0.88 -9.19
N GLN A 87 -15.31 0.48 -7.94
CA GLN A 87 -15.55 1.35 -6.80
C GLN A 87 -14.53 1.07 -5.70
N LEU A 88 -13.99 2.14 -5.14
CA LEU A 88 -13.23 2.11 -3.90
C LEU A 88 -14.16 2.56 -2.76
N ARG A 89 -14.21 1.77 -1.70
CA ARG A 89 -14.95 2.10 -0.48
C ARG A 89 -14.07 1.87 0.72
N LEU A 90 -13.83 2.91 1.46
CA LEU A 90 -12.97 2.88 2.63
C LEU A 90 -13.79 3.34 3.84
N ARG A 91 -13.79 2.54 4.92
CA ARG A 91 -14.32 2.95 6.21
C ARG A 91 -13.25 2.76 7.27
N LYS A 92 -12.84 3.87 7.87
CA LYS A 92 -11.74 3.92 8.83
C LYS A 92 -11.94 2.92 9.96
N ASP A 93 -10.88 2.18 10.27
CA ASP A 93 -10.81 1.15 11.30
C ASP A 93 -11.73 -0.07 11.08
N GLN A 94 -12.36 -0.17 9.91
CA GLN A 94 -13.29 -1.25 9.58
C GLN A 94 -12.95 -1.99 8.30
N VAL A 95 -12.82 -1.29 7.16
CA VAL A 95 -12.68 -1.95 5.88
C VAL A 95 -12.06 -1.07 4.80
N ILE A 96 -11.23 -1.68 3.98
CA ILE A 96 -10.75 -1.18 2.68
C ILE A 96 -11.33 -2.15 1.64
N ARG A 97 -12.15 -1.65 0.71
CA ARG A 97 -12.84 -2.47 -0.28
C ARG A 97 -12.65 -1.93 -1.69
N LEU A 98 -12.15 -2.78 -2.58
CA LEU A 98 -12.07 -2.55 -4.02
C LEU A 98 -13.08 -3.49 -4.69
N GLN A 99 -14.02 -2.93 -5.43
CA GLN A 99 -15.04 -3.66 -6.19
C GLN A 99 -14.75 -3.47 -7.68
N LEU A 100 -14.43 -4.54 -8.39
CA LEU A 100 -14.15 -4.52 -9.82
C LEU A 100 -15.44 -4.82 -10.58
N GLN A 101 -15.68 -4.10 -11.65
CA GLN A 101 -16.94 -4.15 -12.40
C GLN A 101 -16.70 -4.46 -13.88
N LEU A 102 -17.67 -5.08 -14.51
CA LEU A 102 -17.68 -5.20 -15.98
C LEU A 102 -17.87 -3.81 -16.60
N PRO A 103 -17.07 -3.47 -17.61
CA PRO A 103 -17.34 -2.29 -18.43
C PRO A 103 -18.76 -2.34 -18.99
N VAL A 104 -19.40 -1.19 -19.13
CA VAL A 104 -20.75 -0.99 -19.69
C VAL A 104 -21.88 -1.50 -18.78
N ILE A 105 -21.79 -2.73 -18.28
CA ILE A 105 -22.88 -3.36 -17.48
C ILE A 105 -22.81 -2.90 -16.00
N GLY A 106 -21.63 -2.59 -15.50
CA GLY A 106 -21.41 -2.15 -14.11
C GLY A 106 -21.59 -3.25 -13.06
N SER A 107 -21.86 -4.50 -13.45
CA SER A 107 -21.98 -5.61 -12.51
C SER A 107 -20.63 -5.92 -11.86
N GLU A 108 -20.62 -6.11 -10.54
CA GLU A 108 -19.45 -6.52 -9.80
C GLU A 108 -19.00 -7.93 -10.22
N VAL A 109 -17.76 -8.07 -10.64
CA VAL A 109 -17.14 -9.33 -11.05
C VAL A 109 -16.11 -9.81 -10.04
N GLY A 110 -15.56 -8.90 -9.26
CA GLY A 110 -14.57 -9.24 -8.26
C GLY A 110 -14.53 -8.23 -7.12
N ARG A 111 -14.11 -8.69 -5.96
CA ARG A 111 -13.95 -7.88 -4.75
C ARG A 111 -12.68 -8.25 -4.02
N LEU A 112 -11.93 -7.23 -3.66
CA LEU A 112 -10.83 -7.34 -2.70
C LEU A 112 -11.19 -6.51 -1.48
N GLU A 113 -11.10 -7.12 -0.30
CA GLU A 113 -11.47 -6.49 0.96
C GLU A 113 -10.44 -6.79 2.03
N PHE A 114 -9.99 -5.75 2.71
CA PHE A 114 -9.14 -5.84 3.90
C PHE A 114 -9.94 -5.35 5.09
N THR A 115 -9.93 -6.13 6.16
CA THR A 115 -10.52 -5.79 7.46
C THR A 115 -9.45 -5.94 8.56
N PRO A 116 -9.69 -5.50 9.79
CA PRO A 116 -8.71 -5.74 10.87
C PRO A 116 -8.37 -7.21 11.11
N SER A 117 -9.25 -8.15 10.73
CA SER A 117 -9.13 -9.58 11.06
C SER A 117 -8.77 -10.46 9.87
N TYR A 118 -9.15 -10.08 8.66
CA TYR A 118 -8.98 -10.93 7.47
C TYR A 118 -8.86 -10.13 6.18
N VAL A 119 -8.29 -10.79 5.19
CA VAL A 119 -8.36 -10.40 3.78
C VAL A 119 -9.37 -11.32 3.09
N LEU A 120 -10.25 -10.74 2.28
CA LEU A 120 -11.27 -11.45 1.51
C LEU A 120 -11.13 -11.11 0.03
N VAL A 121 -11.06 -12.12 -0.81
CA VAL A 121 -11.11 -12.01 -2.26
C VAL A 121 -12.34 -12.78 -2.75
N ILE A 122 -13.19 -12.15 -3.53
CA ILE A 122 -14.36 -12.81 -4.11
C ILE A 122 -14.25 -12.74 -5.63
N ASP A 123 -14.35 -13.91 -6.26
CA ASP A 123 -14.61 -14.07 -7.68
C ASP A 123 -16.09 -14.38 -7.90
N ARG A 124 -16.82 -13.42 -8.43
CA ARG A 124 -18.26 -13.58 -8.67
C ARG A 124 -18.56 -14.36 -9.94
N ILE A 125 -17.60 -14.43 -10.86
CA ILE A 125 -17.76 -15.13 -12.13
C ILE A 125 -17.75 -16.64 -11.89
N HIS A 126 -16.75 -17.12 -11.15
CA HIS A 126 -16.60 -18.53 -10.84
C HIS A 126 -17.26 -18.94 -9.51
N LYS A 127 -17.88 -17.98 -8.80
CA LYS A 127 -18.52 -18.20 -7.50
C LYS A 127 -17.56 -18.79 -6.48
N GLN A 128 -16.37 -18.22 -6.41
CA GLN A 128 -15.29 -18.64 -5.51
C GLN A 128 -14.87 -17.48 -4.61
N TYR A 129 -14.30 -17.81 -3.45
CA TYR A 129 -13.70 -16.81 -2.58
C TYR A 129 -12.50 -17.37 -1.82
N ILE A 130 -11.62 -16.46 -1.43
CA ILE A 130 -10.52 -16.71 -0.50
C ILE A 130 -10.77 -15.83 0.72
N LYS A 131 -10.72 -16.39 1.91
CA LYS A 131 -10.71 -15.65 3.17
C LYS A 131 -9.52 -16.12 4.00
N ALA A 132 -8.58 -15.23 4.25
CA ALA A 132 -7.33 -15.53 4.94
C ALA A 132 -7.08 -14.55 6.10
N ASP A 133 -6.53 -15.05 7.20
CA ASP A 133 -5.96 -14.25 8.28
C ASP A 133 -4.64 -13.62 7.79
N TYR A 134 -4.27 -12.43 8.30
CA TYR A 134 -3.00 -11.77 7.98
C TYR A 134 -1.77 -12.63 8.28
N ARG A 135 -1.85 -13.53 9.26
CA ARG A 135 -0.77 -14.47 9.60
C ARG A 135 -0.56 -15.56 8.55
N GLN A 136 -1.58 -15.86 7.75
CA GLN A 136 -1.53 -16.81 6.63
C GLN A 136 -1.02 -16.15 5.34
N LEU A 137 -0.87 -14.84 5.34
CA LEU A 137 -0.38 -14.06 4.21
C LEU A 137 1.05 -13.61 4.52
N ASP A 138 2.02 -14.50 4.25
CA ASP A 138 3.43 -14.31 4.57
C ASP A 138 3.95 -12.93 4.13
N PHE A 139 3.55 -12.49 2.95
CA PHE A 139 3.93 -11.17 2.45
C PHE A 139 3.55 -10.02 3.38
N LEU A 140 2.31 -9.98 3.83
CA LEU A 140 1.85 -8.92 4.72
C LEU A 140 2.54 -9.06 6.08
N ARG A 141 2.61 -10.29 6.59
CA ARG A 141 3.27 -10.59 7.87
C ARG A 141 4.74 -10.22 7.85
N ASP A 142 5.49 -10.71 6.85
CA ASP A 142 6.94 -10.59 6.79
C ASP A 142 7.39 -9.15 6.45
N ASN A 143 6.55 -8.35 5.79
CA ASN A 143 6.78 -6.94 5.56
C ASN A 143 6.19 -6.03 6.65
N GLY A 144 5.70 -6.59 7.76
CA GLY A 144 5.12 -5.81 8.85
C GLY A 144 3.85 -5.04 8.47
N LEU A 145 3.18 -5.48 7.40
CA LEU A 145 1.95 -4.86 6.91
C LEU A 145 0.75 -5.57 7.52
N ASN A 146 -0.10 -4.80 8.13
CA ASN A 146 -1.40 -5.22 8.63
C ASN A 146 -2.48 -4.29 8.08
N PHE A 147 -3.72 -4.49 8.49
CA PHE A 147 -4.83 -3.62 8.10
C PHE A 147 -4.53 -2.14 8.33
N TYR A 148 -4.00 -1.78 9.50
CA TYR A 148 -3.75 -0.37 9.85
C TYR A 148 -2.62 0.26 9.06
N SER A 149 -1.60 -0.53 8.68
CA SER A 149 -0.55 -0.09 7.76
C SER A 149 -1.12 0.17 6.37
N LEU A 150 -1.95 -0.74 5.85
CA LEU A 150 -2.64 -0.56 4.57
C LEU A 150 -3.60 0.64 4.63
N GLN A 151 -4.35 0.77 5.72
CA GLN A 151 -5.22 1.93 5.93
C GLN A 151 -4.43 3.23 5.85
N ALA A 152 -3.31 3.34 6.54
CA ALA A 152 -2.48 4.54 6.51
C ALA A 152 -1.99 4.87 5.09
N LEU A 153 -1.59 3.85 4.30
CA LEU A 153 -1.20 4.02 2.91
C LEU A 153 -2.38 4.50 2.05
N PHE A 154 -3.55 3.86 2.13
CA PHE A 154 -4.74 4.29 1.38
C PHE A 154 -5.22 5.69 1.77
N TRP A 155 -5.08 6.09 3.03
CA TRP A 155 -5.44 7.43 3.53
C TRP A 155 -4.34 8.49 3.35
N ASN A 156 -3.19 8.14 2.73
CA ASN A 156 -2.05 9.04 2.55
C ASN A 156 -1.52 9.59 3.89
N GLN A 157 -1.20 8.70 4.82
CA GLN A 157 -0.77 9.05 6.18
C GLN A 157 0.57 8.39 6.53
N LEU A 158 1.25 8.96 7.51
CA LEU A 158 2.36 8.27 8.17
C LEU A 158 1.84 7.02 8.89
N LEU A 159 2.64 5.99 8.94
CA LEU A 159 2.33 4.78 9.71
C LEU A 159 3.43 4.50 10.75
N LEU A 160 3.02 3.87 11.83
CA LEU A 160 3.92 3.34 12.84
C LEU A 160 3.71 1.82 12.92
N PRO A 161 4.75 1.01 12.64
CA PRO A 161 4.62 -0.44 12.62
C PRO A 161 4.09 -1.02 13.93
N GLY A 162 3.02 -1.81 13.83
CA GLY A 162 2.34 -2.42 14.98
C GLY A 162 1.35 -1.52 15.71
N ALA A 163 1.24 -0.24 15.35
CA ALA A 163 0.25 0.67 15.91
C ALA A 163 -0.96 0.85 14.97
N GLN A 164 -2.11 1.15 15.54
CA GLN A 164 -3.32 1.46 14.77
C GLN A 164 -3.28 2.87 14.17
N LYS A 165 -2.61 3.79 14.81
CA LYS A 165 -2.44 5.19 14.40
C LYS A 165 -1.14 5.76 14.93
N VAL A 166 -0.67 6.83 14.29
CA VAL A 166 0.42 7.67 14.80
C VAL A 166 -0.17 8.71 15.75
N GLY A 167 0.30 8.73 17.00
CA GLY A 167 -0.05 9.74 17.98
C GLY A 167 0.96 10.88 18.01
N GLU A 168 0.64 12.00 18.66
CA GLU A 168 1.53 13.16 18.78
C GLU A 168 2.89 12.79 19.42
N SER A 169 2.89 11.96 20.45
CA SER A 169 4.11 11.49 21.10
C SER A 169 4.99 10.61 20.19
N ASP A 170 4.44 10.06 19.13
CA ASP A 170 5.16 9.22 18.18
C ASP A 170 5.89 10.02 17.12
N LEU A 171 5.52 11.28 16.88
CA LEU A 171 6.08 12.09 15.80
C LEU A 171 7.60 12.27 15.92
N LYS A 172 8.12 12.26 17.13
CA LYS A 172 9.57 12.33 17.40
C LYS A 172 10.36 11.08 16.97
N LYS A 173 9.67 9.99 16.62
CA LYS A 173 10.29 8.75 16.12
C LYS A 173 10.67 8.85 14.64
N PHE A 174 10.13 9.84 13.93
CA PHE A 174 10.38 10.05 12.52
C PHE A 174 11.54 11.02 12.33
N GLY A 175 12.56 10.57 11.58
CA GLY A 175 13.64 11.44 11.13
C GLY A 175 13.28 12.18 9.85
N VAL A 176 13.80 13.38 9.65
CA VAL A 176 13.61 14.18 8.43
C VAL A 176 14.96 14.64 7.94
N ASP A 177 15.26 14.42 6.66
CA ASP A 177 16.42 15.04 6.02
C ASP A 177 16.05 16.44 5.51
N LEU A 178 16.29 17.45 6.37
CA LEU A 178 16.03 18.85 6.06
C LEU A 178 17.05 19.45 5.06
N THR A 179 18.12 18.73 4.75
CA THR A 179 19.18 19.18 3.82
C THR A 179 18.90 18.75 2.39
N SER A 180 17.96 17.84 2.20
CA SER A 180 17.59 17.34 0.87
C SER A 180 17.14 18.47 -0.06
N ALA A 181 17.74 18.50 -1.25
CA ALA A 181 17.42 19.48 -2.28
C ALA A 181 16.00 19.24 -2.88
N GLY A 182 15.50 20.22 -3.65
CA GLY A 182 14.18 20.17 -4.31
C GLY A 182 13.03 20.55 -3.37
N ASP A 183 11.79 20.27 -3.80
CA ASP A 183 10.56 20.78 -3.17
C ASP A 183 9.95 19.81 -2.15
N ALA A 184 10.59 18.70 -1.88
CA ALA A 184 10.13 17.70 -0.93
C ALA A 184 11.25 17.23 0.00
N TRP A 185 10.88 16.88 1.24
CA TRP A 185 11.80 16.29 2.20
C TRP A 185 11.49 14.81 2.45
N PRO A 186 12.54 13.95 2.54
CA PRO A 186 12.38 12.57 2.97
C PRO A 186 12.17 12.51 4.47
N ILE A 187 11.17 11.74 4.86
CA ILE A 187 10.87 11.35 6.24
C ILE A 187 11.20 9.87 6.36
N SER A 188 11.85 9.45 7.41
CA SER A 188 12.30 8.08 7.61
C SER A 188 11.91 7.51 8.96
N LEU A 189 11.62 6.21 8.98
CA LEU A 189 11.46 5.40 10.18
C LEU A 189 12.07 4.03 9.91
N LYS A 190 12.79 3.49 10.87
CA LYS A 190 13.33 2.12 10.79
C LYS A 190 12.83 1.31 11.96
N LYS A 191 12.39 0.08 11.68
CA LYS A 191 12.05 -0.92 12.69
C LYS A 191 12.51 -2.29 12.21
N ASP A 192 13.41 -2.90 12.96
CA ASP A 192 14.01 -4.20 12.64
C ASP A 192 14.63 -4.20 11.22
N ASP A 193 14.30 -5.16 10.39
CA ASP A 193 14.73 -5.31 9.01
C ASP A 193 13.90 -4.48 8.00
N ILE A 194 12.95 -3.65 8.49
CA ILE A 194 12.07 -2.86 7.65
C ILE A 194 12.43 -1.38 7.76
N SER A 195 12.60 -0.74 6.63
CA SER A 195 12.74 0.70 6.52
C SER A 195 11.51 1.31 5.83
N TYR A 196 11.03 2.39 6.40
CA TYR A 196 9.92 3.19 5.88
C TYR A 196 10.45 4.56 5.51
N GLN A 197 10.14 5.02 4.32
CA GLN A 197 10.50 6.34 3.86
C GLN A 197 9.30 7.00 3.17
N TRP A 198 9.02 8.23 3.54
CA TRP A 198 8.02 9.06 2.87
C TRP A 198 8.71 10.25 2.24
N THR A 199 8.26 10.66 1.09
CA THR A 199 8.64 11.93 0.47
C THR A 199 7.47 12.86 0.60
N ALA A 200 7.63 13.97 1.33
CA ALA A 200 6.56 14.93 1.58
C ALA A 200 6.94 16.33 1.08
N GLU A 201 6.00 17.00 0.44
CA GLU A 201 6.16 18.35 -0.13
C GLU A 201 6.43 19.36 0.98
N LYS A 202 7.48 20.16 0.83
CA LYS A 202 7.92 21.16 1.83
C LYS A 202 6.85 22.20 2.12
N ALA A 203 6.20 22.68 1.06
CA ALA A 203 5.22 23.76 1.16
C ALA A 203 3.95 23.34 1.88
N THR A 204 3.44 22.12 1.64
CA THR A 204 2.13 21.67 2.12
C THR A 204 2.21 20.57 3.17
N GLY A 205 3.29 19.79 3.22
CA GLY A 205 3.39 18.57 4.01
C GLY A 205 2.66 17.36 3.42
N ARG A 206 2.19 17.43 2.17
CA ARG A 206 1.51 16.30 1.52
C ARG A 206 2.50 15.19 1.19
N ILE A 207 2.15 13.96 1.51
CA ILE A 207 2.96 12.79 1.14
C ILE A 207 2.77 12.52 -0.34
N LEU A 208 3.86 12.58 -1.11
CA LEU A 208 3.88 12.30 -2.55
C LEU A 208 4.25 10.85 -2.83
N LYS A 209 4.98 10.22 -1.91
CA LYS A 209 5.46 8.85 -2.06
C LYS A 209 5.67 8.20 -0.69
N ALA A 210 5.34 6.93 -0.59
CA ALA A 210 5.77 6.06 0.49
C ALA A 210 6.58 4.89 -0.09
N LEU A 211 7.69 4.55 0.56
CA LEU A 211 8.58 3.46 0.20
C LEU A 211 8.80 2.60 1.43
N ILE A 212 8.42 1.32 1.36
CA ILE A 212 8.64 0.34 2.41
C ILE A 212 9.60 -0.70 1.85
N THR A 213 10.73 -0.87 2.52
CA THR A 213 11.76 -1.83 2.13
C THR A 213 11.99 -2.81 3.26
N TYR A 214 11.75 -4.07 2.98
CA TYR A 214 12.19 -5.20 3.78
C TYR A 214 13.51 -5.72 3.24
N ALA A 215 14.51 -5.89 4.08
CA ALA A 215 15.80 -6.43 3.71
C ALA A 215 16.29 -7.42 4.77
N SER A 216 16.21 -8.70 4.44
CA SER A 216 16.69 -9.79 5.28
C SER A 216 17.90 -10.46 4.65
N LYS A 217 18.86 -10.83 5.48
CA LYS A 217 20.04 -11.60 5.03
C LYS A 217 19.66 -12.98 4.48
N GLN A 218 18.54 -13.53 4.93
CA GLN A 218 18.08 -14.88 4.58
C GLN A 218 17.06 -14.87 3.44
N ASN A 219 16.18 -13.86 3.40
CA ASN A 219 15.01 -13.82 2.54
C ASN A 219 15.09 -12.78 1.42
N GLY A 220 16.27 -12.16 1.20
CA GLY A 220 16.44 -11.17 0.15
C GLY A 220 15.79 -9.83 0.45
N LYS A 221 15.48 -9.06 -0.61
CA LYS A 221 14.92 -7.71 -0.51
C LYS A 221 13.56 -7.63 -1.20
N SER A 222 12.60 -7.06 -0.50
CA SER A 222 11.30 -6.70 -1.06
C SER A 222 11.02 -5.21 -0.88
N THR A 223 10.37 -4.61 -1.85
CA THR A 223 10.07 -3.19 -1.84
C THR A 223 8.64 -2.94 -2.27
N LEU A 224 7.88 -2.21 -1.46
CA LEU A 224 6.59 -1.64 -1.80
C LEU A 224 6.77 -0.14 -2.00
N THR A 225 6.45 0.35 -3.19
CA THR A 225 6.41 1.78 -3.51
C THR A 225 4.97 2.20 -3.69
N TRP A 226 4.55 3.30 -3.06
CA TRP A 226 3.22 3.88 -3.19
C TRP A 226 3.36 5.35 -3.58
N ASN A 227 2.90 5.71 -4.74
CA ASN A 227 2.94 7.07 -5.26
C ASN A 227 1.55 7.71 -5.20
N TYR A 228 1.50 8.99 -4.94
CA TYR A 228 0.28 9.77 -4.78
C TYR A 228 0.33 11.02 -5.65
N SER A 229 -0.74 11.27 -6.39
CA SER A 229 -0.88 12.46 -7.23
C SER A 229 -2.35 12.86 -7.38
N ASP A 230 -2.62 13.91 -8.14
CA ASP A 230 -3.96 14.45 -8.37
C ASP A 230 -4.72 14.68 -7.05
N PHE A 231 -4.16 15.52 -6.18
CA PHE A 231 -4.77 15.83 -4.89
C PHE A 231 -6.02 16.68 -5.06
N ARG A 232 -7.17 16.14 -4.66
CA ARG A 232 -8.49 16.77 -4.73
C ARG A 232 -9.03 17.07 -3.34
N LYS A 233 -9.85 18.11 -3.24
CA LYS A 233 -10.44 18.51 -1.96
C LYS A 233 -11.42 17.46 -1.44
N MET A 234 -11.26 17.08 -0.17
CA MET A 234 -12.17 16.20 0.55
C MET A 234 -12.41 16.77 1.95
N GLY A 235 -13.56 17.41 2.14
CA GLY A 235 -13.79 18.25 3.32
C GLY A 235 -12.82 19.42 3.38
N SER A 236 -12.12 19.55 4.50
CA SER A 236 -11.10 20.61 4.72
C SER A 236 -9.69 20.19 4.30
N LYS A 237 -9.49 18.95 3.88
CA LYS A 237 -8.17 18.38 3.53
C LYS A 237 -8.12 17.98 2.05
N MET A 238 -6.92 17.62 1.60
CA MET A 238 -6.68 17.12 0.25
C MET A 238 -6.48 15.60 0.30
N PHE A 239 -7.03 14.89 -0.67
CA PHE A 239 -6.90 13.45 -0.82
C PHE A 239 -6.36 13.10 -2.21
N PRO A 240 -5.39 12.19 -2.35
CA PRO A 240 -4.85 11.81 -3.64
C PRO A 240 -5.88 11.01 -4.44
N ALA A 241 -6.31 11.55 -5.57
CA ALA A 241 -7.22 10.89 -6.48
C ALA A 241 -6.52 9.94 -7.45
N ASN A 242 -5.19 10.01 -7.54
CA ASN A 242 -4.39 9.00 -8.24
C ASN A 242 -3.44 8.35 -7.23
N GLN A 243 -3.54 7.04 -7.10
CA GLN A 243 -2.69 6.22 -6.24
C GLN A 243 -2.12 5.07 -7.07
N SER A 244 -0.80 4.97 -7.14
CA SER A 244 -0.12 3.87 -7.83
C SER A 244 0.81 3.16 -6.87
N PHE A 245 0.65 1.86 -6.72
CA PHE A 245 1.54 1.07 -5.88
C PHE A 245 2.16 -0.09 -6.65
N SER A 246 3.44 -0.26 -6.47
CA SER A 246 4.23 -1.32 -7.09
C SER A 246 4.96 -2.13 -6.03
N PHE A 247 4.98 -3.41 -6.24
CA PHE A 247 5.75 -4.35 -5.44
C PHE A 247 6.84 -4.96 -6.29
N VAL A 248 8.05 -5.01 -5.74
CA VAL A 248 9.22 -5.64 -6.36
C VAL A 248 9.88 -6.53 -5.33
N THR A 249 10.17 -7.78 -5.69
CA THR A 249 10.90 -8.70 -4.82
C THR A 249 12.00 -9.42 -5.57
N ASN A 250 13.15 -9.57 -4.92
CA ASN A 250 14.28 -10.37 -5.36
C ASN A 250 14.41 -11.65 -4.50
N ALA A 251 13.40 -11.95 -3.71
CA ALA A 251 13.40 -13.12 -2.83
C ALA A 251 13.29 -14.45 -3.61
N THR A 252 13.00 -14.40 -4.92
CA THR A 252 12.99 -15.54 -5.83
C THR A 252 14.04 -15.41 -6.91
N LYS A 253 14.35 -16.53 -7.60
CA LYS A 253 15.21 -16.56 -8.78
C LYS A 253 14.67 -15.75 -9.98
N LYS A 254 13.39 -15.34 -9.94
CA LYS A 254 12.75 -14.50 -10.96
C LYS A 254 12.36 -13.16 -10.32
N HIS A 255 12.68 -12.08 -10.99
CA HIS A 255 12.16 -10.76 -10.65
C HIS A 255 10.65 -10.73 -10.92
N HIS A 256 9.87 -10.55 -9.89
CA HIS A 256 8.44 -10.29 -10.04
C HIS A 256 8.16 -8.84 -9.71
N SER A 257 7.50 -8.17 -10.62
CA SER A 257 7.00 -6.81 -10.39
C SER A 257 5.56 -6.70 -10.86
N ALA A 258 4.73 -6.05 -10.06
CA ALA A 258 3.43 -5.60 -10.51
C ALA A 258 3.15 -4.22 -9.98
N THR A 259 2.40 -3.49 -10.77
CA THR A 259 1.95 -2.15 -10.44
C THR A 259 0.44 -2.10 -10.54
N VAL A 260 -0.20 -1.61 -9.49
CA VAL A 260 -1.62 -1.30 -9.48
C VAL A 260 -1.76 0.22 -9.47
N THR A 261 -2.61 0.74 -10.33
CA THR A 261 -3.00 2.16 -10.36
C THR A 261 -4.49 2.29 -10.13
N LEU A 262 -4.85 3.17 -9.21
CA LEU A 262 -6.22 3.56 -8.91
C LEU A 262 -6.41 5.02 -9.30
N GLU A 263 -7.19 5.27 -10.34
CA GLU A 263 -7.63 6.60 -10.72
C GLU A 263 -9.04 6.82 -10.15
N LEU A 264 -9.16 7.69 -9.14
CA LEU A 264 -10.37 7.88 -8.37
C LEU A 264 -11.15 9.08 -8.89
N ASN A 265 -12.44 8.86 -9.11
CA ASN A 265 -13.37 9.89 -9.51
C ASN A 265 -14.56 9.94 -8.55
N LYS A 266 -15.32 11.03 -8.58
CA LYS A 266 -16.54 11.22 -7.77
C LYS A 266 -16.30 10.92 -6.29
N LEU A 267 -15.23 11.48 -5.72
CA LEU A 267 -14.91 11.36 -4.31
C LEU A 267 -16.06 11.86 -3.43
N SER A 268 -16.49 11.06 -2.47
CA SER A 268 -17.52 11.39 -1.49
C SER A 268 -17.22 10.76 -0.13
N ASN A 269 -17.92 11.21 0.89
CA ASN A 269 -17.89 10.65 2.25
C ASN A 269 -19.16 9.87 2.58
N ASP A 270 -19.87 9.35 1.56
CA ASP A 270 -21.08 8.56 1.74
C ASP A 270 -20.85 7.40 2.71
N ASP A 271 -21.73 7.24 3.69
CA ASP A 271 -21.68 6.20 4.70
C ASP A 271 -22.83 5.17 4.58
N ASN A 272 -23.71 5.37 3.59
CA ASN A 272 -24.86 4.50 3.35
C ASN A 272 -24.44 3.23 2.58
N TRP A 273 -23.60 2.42 3.16
CA TRP A 273 -23.20 1.12 2.64
C TRP A 273 -22.72 0.16 3.73
N GLU A 274 -22.94 -1.12 3.51
CA GLU A 274 -22.57 -2.15 4.47
C GLU A 274 -21.07 -2.40 4.52
N ALA A 275 -20.46 -2.26 5.71
CA ALA A 275 -19.05 -2.51 5.92
C ALA A 275 -18.68 -4.00 5.82
N GLN A 276 -19.60 -4.88 6.21
CA GLN A 276 -19.38 -6.32 6.14
C GLN A 276 -19.88 -6.90 4.82
N THR A 277 -19.10 -7.78 4.23
CA THR A 277 -19.50 -8.51 3.04
C THR A 277 -20.12 -9.84 3.44
N ALA A 278 -21.39 -10.04 3.06
CA ALA A 278 -22.01 -11.35 3.09
C ALA A 278 -21.53 -12.21 1.91
N ILE A 279 -20.97 -13.38 2.21
CA ILE A 279 -20.55 -14.35 1.20
C ILE A 279 -21.77 -15.26 0.92
N PRO A 280 -22.26 -15.34 -0.34
CA PRO A 280 -23.38 -16.22 -0.64
C PRO A 280 -23.02 -17.69 -0.41
N GLY A 281 -23.93 -18.46 0.20
CA GLY A 281 -23.67 -19.87 0.57
C GLY A 281 -23.35 -20.82 -0.59
N LYS A 282 -23.65 -20.38 -1.84
CA LYS A 282 -23.30 -21.11 -3.06
C LYS A 282 -21.87 -20.88 -3.56
N TYR A 283 -21.07 -20.05 -2.86
CA TYR A 283 -19.68 -19.79 -3.24
C TYR A 283 -18.77 -20.80 -2.57
N GLN A 284 -17.81 -21.31 -3.34
CA GLN A 284 -16.80 -22.24 -2.86
C GLN A 284 -15.63 -21.47 -2.26
N GLN A 285 -15.25 -21.83 -1.05
CA GLN A 285 -14.00 -21.35 -0.47
C GLN A 285 -12.82 -22.06 -1.12
N MET A 286 -11.85 -21.27 -1.56
CA MET A 286 -10.59 -21.74 -2.10
C MET A 286 -9.50 -21.57 -1.05
N ASP A 287 -8.54 -22.47 -1.05
CA ASP A 287 -7.36 -22.32 -0.22
C ASP A 287 -6.44 -21.21 -0.75
N ALA A 288 -6.00 -20.31 0.13
CA ALA A 288 -5.17 -19.19 -0.24
C ALA A 288 -3.81 -19.63 -0.81
N GLU A 289 -3.20 -20.67 -0.24
CA GLU A 289 -1.90 -21.18 -0.70
C GLU A 289 -2.02 -21.89 -2.05
N GLU A 290 -3.10 -22.64 -2.29
CA GLU A 290 -3.31 -23.32 -3.58
C GLU A 290 -3.48 -22.31 -4.72
N VAL A 291 -4.25 -21.27 -4.49
CA VAL A 291 -4.45 -20.20 -5.48
C VAL A 291 -3.14 -19.47 -5.74
N LEU A 292 -2.39 -19.16 -4.69
CA LEU A 292 -1.07 -18.55 -4.79
C LEU A 292 -0.08 -19.42 -5.55
N LYS A 293 0.00 -20.73 -5.24
CA LYS A 293 0.86 -21.67 -5.97
C LYS A 293 0.52 -21.76 -7.45
N LYS A 294 -0.75 -21.83 -7.80
CA LYS A 294 -1.20 -21.82 -9.21
C LYS A 294 -0.79 -20.57 -9.97
N LEU A 295 -0.83 -19.42 -9.30
CA LEU A 295 -0.47 -18.14 -9.91
C LEU A 295 1.04 -17.95 -10.08
N LEU A 296 1.82 -18.49 -9.14
CA LEU A 296 3.28 -18.46 -9.22
C LEU A 296 3.83 -19.48 -10.26
N SER A 297 3.01 -20.41 -10.71
CA SER A 297 3.39 -21.40 -11.74
C SER A 297 3.06 -20.95 -13.16
N LEU A 298 2.38 -19.82 -13.32
CA LEU A 298 2.09 -19.17 -14.61
C LEU A 298 3.19 -18.14 -14.97
#